data_106e9eb592c459b99872707b3e76e762
#
_entry.id   106e9eb592c459b99872707b3e76e762
#
_cell.length_a   1.000
_cell.length_b   1.000
_cell.length_c   1.000
_cell.angle_alpha   90.00
_cell.angle_beta   90.00
_cell.angle_gamma   90.00
#
_symmetry.space_group_name_H-M   'P 1'
#
loop_
_entity.id
_entity.type
_entity.pdbx_description
1 polymer ?
#
loop_
_entity_poly.entity_id
_entity_poly.type
_entity_poly.pdbx_seq_one_letter_code
_entity_poly.pdbx_strand_id
1 'polypeptide(L)'
;MEFRLITYNIFGARLTNGRELARSLKKYKPDFIGLQEVDRNTRRSKFRDVVQEMAQELGYNYYYFQKAMDFDSGEYGIAFISKYDVKNIYIHQLPGNSKEKRQVLAARLNTQKFKNKILIVNTHLDNSLDNKNEELADLFAAIEEFKGDVKFLCGDFNLLPTTEYYAKIRKDWNDSYFEGIDLENKKNSENRELETPRIDYVMAKKGTDYKVKKSFYINDDSRDWTKLSDHLPYMAIFEVE
;
A
#
# COMPACT_ATOMS: atom_id res chain seq x y z
N MET A 1 -17.18 -11.43 3.16
CA MET A 1 -16.28 -12.11 2.18
C MET A 1 -14.84 -11.63 2.38
N GLU A 2 -13.83 -12.44 2.02
CA GLU A 2 -12.43 -12.01 2.18
C GLU A 2 -12.00 -10.99 1.12
N PHE A 3 -11.31 -9.95 1.59
CA PHE A 3 -10.60 -8.95 0.80
C PHE A 3 -9.13 -8.90 1.24
N ARG A 4 -8.22 -9.09 0.31
CA ARG A 4 -6.77 -9.22 0.55
C ARG A 4 -6.04 -8.02 -0.01
N LEU A 5 -5.51 -7.19 0.88
CA LEU A 5 -4.79 -5.96 0.57
C LEU A 5 -3.31 -6.11 0.92
N ILE A 6 -2.45 -5.78 -0.03
CA ILE A 6 -1.00 -5.68 0.17
C ILE A 6 -0.57 -4.23 -0.04
N THR A 7 0.33 -3.73 0.80
CA THR A 7 1.17 -2.58 0.52
C THR A 7 2.61 -3.01 0.35
N TYR A 8 3.32 -2.41 -0.62
CA TYR A 8 4.71 -2.77 -0.88
C TYR A 8 5.49 -1.60 -1.50
N ASN A 9 6.45 -1.06 -0.78
CA ASN A 9 7.49 -0.22 -1.33
C ASN A 9 8.47 -1.13 -2.09
N ILE A 10 8.57 -0.97 -3.41
CA ILE A 10 9.33 -1.87 -4.28
C ILE A 10 10.73 -1.38 -4.64
N PHE A 11 11.16 -0.28 -4.03
CA PHE A 11 12.51 0.28 -4.24
C PHE A 11 12.87 0.48 -5.73
N GLY A 12 11.92 0.93 -6.54
CA GLY A 12 12.09 1.12 -7.98
C GLY A 12 12.38 -0.16 -8.76
N ALA A 13 12.12 -1.34 -8.17
CA ALA A 13 12.54 -2.64 -8.70
C ALA A 13 14.07 -2.71 -9.00
N ARG A 14 14.89 -1.97 -8.25
CA ARG A 14 16.35 -1.85 -8.47
C ARG A 14 17.09 -3.16 -8.26
N LEU A 15 16.59 -4.01 -7.35
CA LEU A 15 17.21 -5.28 -6.99
C LEU A 15 16.71 -6.43 -7.87
N THR A 16 15.60 -6.21 -8.59
CA THR A 16 14.92 -7.27 -9.34
C THR A 16 14.18 -6.70 -10.56
N ASN A 17 12.98 -7.20 -10.86
CA ASN A 17 12.10 -6.70 -11.92
C ASN A 17 10.62 -6.93 -11.53
N GLY A 18 9.71 -6.31 -12.29
CA GLY A 18 8.28 -6.39 -12.01
C GLY A 18 7.73 -7.83 -12.01
N ARG A 19 8.20 -8.69 -12.89
CA ARG A 19 7.74 -10.09 -12.96
C ARG A 19 8.12 -10.87 -11.71
N GLU A 20 9.36 -10.74 -11.23
CA GLU A 20 9.81 -11.43 -10.01
C GLU A 20 9.09 -10.91 -8.76
N LEU A 21 8.86 -9.59 -8.67
CA LEU A 21 8.03 -9.01 -7.62
C LEU A 21 6.61 -9.62 -7.63
N ALA A 22 5.99 -9.70 -8.81
CA ALA A 22 4.66 -10.29 -8.95
C ALA A 22 4.62 -11.78 -8.60
N ARG A 23 5.60 -12.57 -9.07
CA ARG A 23 5.70 -14.01 -8.73
C ARG A 23 5.83 -14.23 -7.24
N SER A 24 6.54 -13.36 -6.54
CA SER A 24 6.69 -13.44 -5.09
C SER A 24 5.36 -13.31 -4.36
N LEU A 25 4.44 -12.48 -4.89
CA LEU A 25 3.16 -12.17 -4.28
C LEU A 25 2.01 -13.10 -4.74
N LYS A 26 2.17 -13.79 -5.87
CA LYS A 26 1.08 -14.54 -6.54
C LYS A 26 0.40 -15.59 -5.65
N LYS A 27 1.18 -16.31 -4.82
CA LYS A 27 0.64 -17.34 -3.91
C LYS A 27 -0.29 -16.77 -2.82
N TYR A 28 -0.14 -15.50 -2.47
CA TYR A 28 -0.99 -14.81 -1.49
C TYR A 28 -2.33 -14.36 -2.06
N LYS A 29 -2.49 -14.42 -3.40
CA LYS A 29 -3.74 -14.10 -4.11
C LYS A 29 -4.31 -12.73 -3.70
N PRO A 30 -3.53 -11.64 -3.78
CA PRO A 30 -4.01 -10.32 -3.39
C PRO A 30 -5.19 -9.90 -4.25
N ASP A 31 -6.19 -9.24 -3.64
CA ASP A 31 -7.28 -8.59 -4.37
C ASP A 31 -6.87 -7.18 -4.82
N PHE A 32 -5.96 -6.54 -4.06
CA PHE A 32 -5.39 -5.24 -4.38
C PHE A 32 -3.96 -5.11 -3.83
N ILE A 33 -3.11 -4.40 -4.58
CA ILE A 33 -1.73 -4.10 -4.18
C ILE A 33 -1.51 -2.60 -4.34
N GLY A 34 -1.21 -1.88 -3.25
CA GLY A 34 -0.68 -0.53 -3.27
C GLY A 34 0.84 -0.58 -3.34
N LEU A 35 1.41 0.15 -4.29
CA LEU A 35 2.86 0.16 -4.57
C LEU A 35 3.43 1.55 -4.35
N GLN A 36 4.58 1.61 -3.70
CA GLN A 36 5.37 2.82 -3.53
C GLN A 36 6.73 2.63 -4.20
N GLU A 37 7.39 3.75 -4.51
CA GLU A 37 8.67 3.77 -5.23
C GLU A 37 8.63 2.99 -6.54
N VAL A 38 7.69 3.33 -7.40
CA VAL A 38 7.49 2.65 -8.67
C VAL A 38 8.22 3.39 -9.79
N ASP A 39 9.12 2.69 -10.47
CA ASP A 39 9.76 3.19 -11.69
C ASP A 39 8.92 2.85 -12.94
N ARG A 40 8.84 3.82 -13.85
CA ARG A 40 8.29 3.60 -15.19
C ARG A 40 9.25 4.14 -16.23
N ASN A 41 9.78 3.25 -17.09
CA ASN A 41 10.70 3.56 -18.18
C ASN A 41 11.99 4.28 -17.75
N THR A 42 12.44 4.09 -16.49
CA THR A 42 13.72 4.63 -16.02
C THR A 42 14.90 3.81 -16.52
N ARG A 43 16.07 4.42 -16.65
CA ARG A 43 17.29 3.71 -17.01
C ARG A 43 17.62 2.60 -16.01
N ARG A 44 17.49 2.88 -14.70
CA ARG A 44 17.79 1.91 -13.64
C ARG A 44 16.84 0.72 -13.65
N SER A 45 15.60 0.88 -14.09
CA SER A 45 14.65 -0.23 -14.31
C SER A 45 14.81 -0.89 -15.70
N LYS A 46 15.86 -0.52 -16.48
CA LYS A 46 16.10 -0.98 -17.84
C LYS A 46 14.95 -0.62 -18.79
N PHE A 47 14.40 0.59 -18.63
CA PHE A 47 13.29 1.14 -19.41
C PHE A 47 12.01 0.28 -19.36
N ARG A 48 11.76 -0.39 -18.22
CA ARG A 48 10.58 -1.22 -18.02
C ARG A 48 9.44 -0.40 -17.38
N ASP A 49 8.22 -0.71 -17.77
CA ASP A 49 7.03 -0.34 -17.01
C ASP A 49 6.80 -1.41 -15.94
N VAL A 50 7.31 -1.13 -14.74
CA VAL A 50 7.34 -2.12 -13.65
C VAL A 50 5.94 -2.54 -13.21
N VAL A 51 4.98 -1.60 -13.13
CA VAL A 51 3.62 -1.92 -12.71
C VAL A 51 2.89 -2.74 -13.78
N GLN A 52 3.12 -2.45 -15.06
CA GLN A 52 2.56 -3.24 -16.16
C GLN A 52 3.09 -4.67 -16.15
N GLU A 53 4.41 -4.85 -15.96
CA GLU A 53 5.02 -6.19 -15.84
C GLU A 53 4.43 -6.97 -14.67
N MET A 54 4.22 -6.32 -13.51
CA MET A 54 3.61 -6.95 -12.34
C MET A 54 2.17 -7.36 -12.61
N ALA A 55 1.36 -6.47 -13.18
CA ALA A 55 -0.04 -6.75 -13.49
C ALA A 55 -0.20 -7.91 -14.46
N GLN A 56 0.60 -7.94 -15.52
CA GLN A 56 0.63 -9.03 -16.51
C GLN A 56 0.99 -10.37 -15.89
N GLU A 57 2.03 -10.42 -15.05
CA GLU A 57 2.47 -11.66 -14.40
C GLU A 57 1.45 -12.19 -13.39
N LEU A 58 0.73 -11.29 -12.69
CA LEU A 58 -0.39 -11.66 -11.82
C LEU A 58 -1.63 -12.12 -12.59
N GLY A 59 -1.77 -11.72 -13.86
CA GLY A 59 -2.96 -11.92 -14.67
C GLY A 59 -4.08 -10.93 -14.31
N TYR A 60 -3.72 -9.71 -13.89
CA TYR A 60 -4.65 -8.65 -13.53
C TYR A 60 -4.68 -7.58 -14.61
N ASN A 61 -5.90 -7.12 -14.96
CA ASN A 61 -6.10 -6.16 -16.05
C ASN A 61 -6.19 -4.70 -15.56
N TYR A 62 -6.36 -4.50 -14.26
CA TYR A 62 -6.60 -3.17 -13.69
C TYR A 62 -5.40 -2.72 -12.89
N TYR A 63 -4.72 -1.70 -13.38
CA TYR A 63 -3.60 -1.06 -12.70
C TYR A 63 -3.52 0.40 -13.10
N TYR A 64 -2.90 1.21 -12.26
CA TYR A 64 -2.67 2.60 -12.52
C TYR A 64 -1.35 3.05 -11.92
N PHE A 65 -0.61 3.86 -12.66
CA PHE A 65 0.62 4.50 -12.21
C PHE A 65 0.38 6.01 -12.11
N GLN A 66 0.70 6.58 -10.94
CA GLN A 66 0.66 8.02 -10.68
C GLN A 66 2.08 8.55 -10.62
N LYS A 67 2.43 9.40 -11.58
CA LYS A 67 3.72 10.06 -11.64
C LYS A 67 3.87 11.06 -10.51
N ALA A 68 4.98 10.97 -9.75
CA ALA A 68 5.42 11.95 -8.77
C ALA A 68 6.45 12.91 -9.34
N MET A 69 7.35 12.40 -10.18
CA MET A 69 8.41 13.20 -10.82
C MET A 69 8.96 12.52 -12.07
N ASP A 70 9.66 13.33 -12.90
CA ASP A 70 10.59 12.81 -13.90
C ASP A 70 11.85 12.30 -13.20
N PHE A 71 12.29 11.13 -13.54
CA PHE A 71 13.42 10.50 -12.89
C PHE A 71 14.18 9.55 -13.84
N ASP A 72 15.50 9.65 -13.87
CA ASP A 72 16.42 8.74 -14.57
C ASP A 72 15.98 8.38 -16.00
N SER A 73 15.63 9.39 -16.79
CA SER A 73 15.13 9.31 -18.18
C SER A 73 13.72 8.71 -18.33
N GLY A 74 13.01 8.48 -17.26
CA GLY A 74 11.64 8.00 -17.18
C GLY A 74 10.86 8.70 -16.09
N GLU A 75 10.02 7.98 -15.39
CA GLU A 75 9.11 8.50 -14.38
C GLU A 75 9.19 7.65 -13.10
N TYR A 76 8.90 8.30 -11.98
CA TYR A 76 8.87 7.69 -10.66
C TYR A 76 7.61 8.13 -9.93
N GLY A 77 7.02 7.23 -9.14
CA GLY A 77 5.80 7.55 -8.42
C GLY A 77 5.24 6.41 -7.59
N ILE A 78 3.93 6.39 -7.46
CA ILE A 78 3.17 5.35 -6.79
C ILE A 78 2.20 4.68 -7.76
N ALA A 79 1.75 3.47 -7.44
CA ALA A 79 0.85 2.73 -8.31
C ALA A 79 -0.09 1.83 -7.52
N PHE A 80 -1.10 1.30 -8.18
CA PHE A 80 -1.84 0.16 -7.69
C PHE A 80 -2.04 -0.89 -8.77
N ILE A 81 -2.28 -2.12 -8.33
CA ILE A 81 -2.74 -3.24 -9.15
C ILE A 81 -4.00 -3.81 -8.48
N SER A 82 -5.06 -4.01 -9.23
CA SER A 82 -6.33 -4.53 -8.75
C SER A 82 -6.78 -5.76 -9.53
N LYS A 83 -7.27 -6.76 -8.82
CA LYS A 83 -7.96 -7.92 -9.40
C LYS A 83 -9.33 -7.55 -9.97
N TYR A 84 -9.97 -6.53 -9.39
CA TYR A 84 -11.30 -6.07 -9.74
C TYR A 84 -11.22 -4.79 -10.56
N ASP A 85 -12.24 -4.58 -11.39
CA ASP A 85 -12.45 -3.32 -12.09
C ASP A 85 -12.48 -2.13 -11.12
N VAL A 86 -12.07 -0.98 -11.58
CA VAL A 86 -12.00 0.26 -10.81
C VAL A 86 -12.96 1.27 -11.43
N LYS A 87 -13.97 1.69 -10.65
CA LYS A 87 -14.98 2.65 -11.11
C LYS A 87 -14.46 4.08 -11.10
N ASN A 88 -13.70 4.46 -10.08
CA ASN A 88 -13.16 5.79 -9.90
C ASN A 88 -11.71 5.70 -9.42
N ILE A 89 -10.86 6.54 -10.01
CA ILE A 89 -9.51 6.82 -9.54
C ILE A 89 -9.51 8.25 -9.01
N TYR A 90 -9.00 8.45 -7.80
CA TYR A 90 -8.84 9.76 -7.19
C TYR A 90 -7.35 10.02 -7.00
N ILE A 91 -6.92 11.20 -7.37
CA ILE A 91 -5.53 11.64 -7.29
C ILE A 91 -5.52 12.96 -6.55
N HIS A 92 -4.65 13.06 -5.54
CA HIS A 92 -4.44 14.29 -4.81
C HIS A 92 -2.95 14.45 -4.49
N GLN A 93 -2.40 15.64 -4.74
CA GLN A 93 -1.01 15.96 -4.40
C GLN A 93 -0.97 16.52 -2.99
N LEU A 94 -0.14 15.91 -2.14
CA LEU A 94 0.07 16.38 -0.77
C LEU A 94 1.02 17.59 -0.73
N PRO A 95 0.91 18.45 0.29
CA PRO A 95 1.82 19.57 0.47
C PRO A 95 3.23 19.09 0.77
N GLY A 96 4.22 19.86 0.37
CA GLY A 96 5.63 19.61 0.60
C GLY A 96 6.52 20.21 -0.46
N ASN A 97 7.80 20.41 -0.09
CA ASN A 97 8.81 21.06 -0.93
C ASN A 97 9.79 20.07 -1.56
N SER A 98 9.64 18.78 -1.32
CA SER A 98 10.51 17.76 -1.92
C SER A 98 10.37 17.70 -3.43
N LYS A 99 11.44 17.28 -4.13
CA LYS A 99 11.38 17.03 -5.58
C LYS A 99 10.39 15.93 -5.92
N GLU A 100 10.37 14.89 -5.10
CA GLU A 100 9.36 13.84 -5.15
C GLU A 100 8.06 14.35 -4.55
N LYS A 101 7.07 14.62 -5.40
CA LYS A 101 5.76 15.06 -4.94
C LYS A 101 5.04 13.92 -4.25
N ARG A 102 4.77 14.10 -2.96
CA ARG A 102 3.96 13.15 -2.20
C ARG A 102 2.51 13.22 -2.67
N GLN A 103 1.83 12.08 -2.66
CA GLN A 103 0.54 11.98 -3.33
C GLN A 103 -0.36 10.95 -2.66
N VAL A 104 -1.63 11.11 -2.93
CA VAL A 104 -2.68 10.14 -2.67
C VAL A 104 -3.15 9.58 -4.00
N LEU A 105 -3.16 8.27 -4.11
CA LEU A 105 -3.75 7.55 -5.22
C LEU A 105 -4.82 6.61 -4.67
N ALA A 106 -6.09 6.89 -4.94
CA ALA A 106 -7.16 6.06 -4.44
C ALA A 106 -7.98 5.43 -5.56
N ALA A 107 -8.46 4.23 -5.32
CA ALA A 107 -9.27 3.43 -6.23
C ALA A 107 -10.56 2.97 -5.55
N ARG A 108 -11.71 3.29 -6.14
CA ARG A 108 -12.98 2.69 -5.75
C ARG A 108 -13.28 1.50 -6.64
N LEU A 109 -13.41 0.33 -6.04
CA LEU A 109 -13.66 -0.91 -6.77
C LEU A 109 -15.05 -0.94 -7.40
N ASN A 110 -15.14 -1.57 -8.57
CA ASN A 110 -16.36 -1.87 -9.29
C ASN A 110 -16.54 -3.39 -9.35
N THR A 111 -17.16 -3.95 -8.32
CA THR A 111 -17.37 -5.39 -8.22
C THR A 111 -18.65 -5.68 -7.44
N GLN A 112 -19.34 -6.74 -7.84
CA GLN A 112 -20.52 -7.25 -7.12
C GLN A 112 -20.14 -8.29 -6.04
N LYS A 113 -18.85 -8.60 -5.89
CA LYS A 113 -18.38 -9.53 -4.86
C LYS A 113 -18.68 -9.02 -3.45
N PHE A 114 -18.62 -7.72 -3.25
CA PHE A 114 -18.87 -7.08 -1.96
C PHE A 114 -20.14 -6.22 -2.05
N LYS A 115 -20.96 -6.25 -1.03
CA LYS A 115 -22.13 -5.39 -0.89
C LYS A 115 -21.72 -3.93 -0.73
N ASN A 116 -20.69 -3.72 0.08
CA ASN A 116 -20.14 -2.40 0.37
C ASN A 116 -19.19 -1.93 -0.75
N LYS A 117 -19.22 -0.63 -1.05
CA LYS A 117 -18.28 0.00 -1.99
C LYS A 117 -16.94 0.18 -1.30
N ILE A 118 -15.96 -0.58 -1.71
CA ILE A 118 -14.60 -0.53 -1.17
C ILE A 118 -13.81 0.57 -1.86
N LEU A 119 -13.25 1.47 -1.05
CA LEU A 119 -12.25 2.46 -1.45
C LEU A 119 -10.90 2.07 -0.84
N ILE A 120 -9.87 1.98 -1.66
CA ILE A 120 -8.50 1.78 -1.22
C ILE A 120 -7.70 3.03 -1.55
N VAL A 121 -6.99 3.55 -0.56
CA VAL A 121 -6.10 4.70 -0.66
C VAL A 121 -4.67 4.22 -0.50
N ASN A 122 -3.82 4.52 -1.47
CA ASN A 122 -2.39 4.27 -1.45
C ASN A 122 -1.64 5.60 -1.37
N THR A 123 -0.64 5.68 -0.50
CA THR A 123 0.19 6.87 -0.33
C THR A 123 1.64 6.50 -0.03
N HIS A 124 2.55 7.44 -0.28
CA HIS A 124 3.93 7.42 0.18
C HIS A 124 4.18 8.79 0.81
N LEU A 125 4.23 8.83 2.15
CA LEU A 125 4.40 10.08 2.89
C LEU A 125 5.86 10.53 2.93
N ASP A 126 6.09 11.80 3.20
CA ASP A 126 7.44 12.35 3.31
C ASP A 126 8.19 11.71 4.49
N ASN A 127 9.49 11.53 4.34
CA ASN A 127 10.36 11.07 5.43
C ASN A 127 10.71 12.19 6.41
N SER A 128 10.57 13.47 6.01
CA SER A 128 10.69 14.61 6.91
C SER A 128 9.47 14.74 7.82
N LEU A 129 9.72 15.11 9.07
CA LEU A 129 8.67 15.40 10.05
C LEU A 129 8.26 16.88 10.07
N ASP A 130 8.98 17.76 9.37
CA ASP A 130 8.79 19.20 9.46
C ASP A 130 7.39 19.67 9.08
N ASN A 131 6.82 19.10 8.02
CA ASN A 131 5.46 19.43 7.54
C ASN A 131 4.44 18.30 7.77
N LYS A 132 4.75 17.35 8.65
CA LYS A 132 3.95 16.13 8.81
C LYS A 132 2.50 16.41 9.23
N ASN A 133 2.25 17.43 10.04
CA ASN A 133 0.90 17.80 10.42
C ASN A 133 0.06 18.29 9.25
N GLU A 134 0.65 19.12 8.37
CA GLU A 134 -0.03 19.63 7.18
C GLU A 134 -0.26 18.50 6.18
N GLU A 135 0.75 17.66 5.96
CA GLU A 135 0.65 16.48 5.10
C GLU A 135 -0.48 15.55 5.53
N LEU A 136 -0.57 15.22 6.82
CA LEU A 136 -1.63 14.36 7.34
C LEU A 136 -3.01 15.02 7.32
N ALA A 137 -3.09 16.31 7.64
CA ALA A 137 -4.36 17.03 7.59
C ALA A 137 -4.93 17.06 6.17
N ASP A 138 -4.09 17.33 5.18
CA ASP A 138 -4.46 17.36 3.77
C ASP A 138 -4.81 15.96 3.23
N LEU A 139 -4.03 14.94 3.60
CA LEU A 139 -4.32 13.53 3.30
C LEU A 139 -5.73 13.15 3.76
N PHE A 140 -6.06 13.44 5.01
CA PHE A 140 -7.36 13.03 5.56
C PHE A 140 -8.49 13.87 5.00
N ALA A 141 -8.30 15.17 4.75
CA ALA A 141 -9.28 16.02 4.08
C ALA A 141 -9.61 15.47 2.69
N ALA A 142 -8.59 15.10 1.90
CA ALA A 142 -8.78 14.50 0.58
C ALA A 142 -9.55 13.17 0.66
N ILE A 143 -9.21 12.28 1.63
CA ILE A 143 -9.88 10.99 1.79
C ILE A 143 -11.37 11.14 2.14
N GLU A 144 -11.74 12.17 2.90
CA GLU A 144 -13.16 12.39 3.24
C GLU A 144 -14.02 12.71 2.00
N GLU A 145 -13.46 13.40 1.00
CA GLU A 145 -14.12 13.70 -0.26
C GLU A 145 -14.28 12.46 -1.17
N PHE A 146 -13.49 11.41 -0.96
CA PHE A 146 -13.52 10.22 -1.79
C PHE A 146 -14.64 9.27 -1.37
N LYS A 147 -15.45 8.83 -2.33
CA LYS A 147 -16.66 8.03 -2.07
C LYS A 147 -16.34 6.54 -1.89
N GLY A 148 -16.73 5.97 -0.77
CA GLY A 148 -16.66 4.55 -0.45
C GLY A 148 -17.34 4.27 0.89
N ASP A 149 -17.96 3.10 1.03
CA ASP A 149 -18.66 2.69 2.25
C ASP A 149 -17.65 2.12 3.28
N VAL A 150 -16.65 1.38 2.78
CA VAL A 150 -15.50 0.90 3.55
C VAL A 150 -14.24 1.52 2.96
N LYS A 151 -13.43 2.16 3.80
CA LYS A 151 -12.21 2.84 3.36
C LYS A 151 -10.99 2.16 3.99
N PHE A 152 -10.04 1.74 3.15
CA PHE A 152 -8.72 1.27 3.54
C PHE A 152 -7.66 2.26 3.12
N LEU A 153 -6.67 2.48 3.99
CA LEU A 153 -5.50 3.32 3.73
C LEU A 153 -4.24 2.46 3.87
N CYS A 154 -3.44 2.41 2.84
CA CYS A 154 -2.20 1.66 2.82
C CYS A 154 -1.04 2.51 2.26
N GLY A 155 0.18 2.12 2.57
CA GLY A 155 1.36 2.80 2.05
C GLY A 155 2.56 2.74 2.98
N ASP A 156 3.64 3.33 2.49
CA ASP A 156 4.80 3.70 3.28
C ASP A 156 4.54 5.08 3.89
N PHE A 157 4.37 5.13 5.21
CA PHE A 157 4.06 6.38 5.91
C PHE A 157 5.32 7.11 6.38
N ASN A 158 6.48 6.47 6.30
CA ASN A 158 7.74 7.00 6.86
C ASN A 158 7.59 7.46 8.32
N LEU A 159 6.72 6.79 9.08
CA LEU A 159 6.41 7.07 10.48
C LEU A 159 6.55 5.83 11.33
N LEU A 160 7.26 5.94 12.45
CA LEU A 160 7.29 4.86 13.45
C LEU A 160 6.00 4.87 14.29
N PRO A 161 5.55 3.70 14.81
CA PRO A 161 4.38 3.59 15.69
C PRO A 161 4.51 4.37 17.01
N THR A 162 5.72 4.80 17.36
CA THR A 162 6.03 5.56 18.57
C THR A 162 5.84 7.07 18.42
N THR A 163 5.56 7.55 17.19
CA THR A 163 5.42 8.98 16.92
C THR A 163 4.04 9.51 17.31
N GLU A 164 3.98 10.79 17.67
CA GLU A 164 2.69 11.47 17.92
C GLU A 164 1.80 11.49 16.65
N TYR A 165 2.42 11.53 15.47
CA TYR A 165 1.73 11.53 14.18
C TYR A 165 0.97 10.22 13.96
N TYR A 166 1.61 9.09 14.26
CA TYR A 166 0.94 7.81 14.24
C TYR A 166 -0.24 7.75 15.22
N ALA A 167 -0.07 8.29 16.43
CA ALA A 167 -1.15 8.38 17.41
C ALA A 167 -2.33 9.24 16.90
N LYS A 168 -2.05 10.32 16.11
CA LYS A 168 -3.10 11.13 15.46
C LYS A 168 -3.88 10.31 14.43
N ILE A 169 -3.20 9.53 13.59
CA ILE A 169 -3.83 8.64 12.61
C ILE A 169 -4.75 7.63 13.31
N ARG A 170 -4.28 7.04 14.40
CA ARG A 170 -5.01 6.04 15.17
C ARG A 170 -6.30 6.53 15.83
N LYS A 171 -6.56 7.84 15.86
CA LYS A 171 -7.84 8.37 16.35
C LYS A 171 -9.01 7.92 15.48
N ASP A 172 -8.83 7.95 14.16
CA ASP A 172 -9.88 7.67 13.17
C ASP A 172 -9.65 6.39 12.36
N TRP A 173 -8.48 5.79 12.47
CA TRP A 173 -8.08 4.61 11.71
C TRP A 173 -7.62 3.48 12.62
N ASN A 174 -8.08 2.29 12.33
CA ASN A 174 -7.60 1.06 12.96
C ASN A 174 -6.41 0.52 12.17
N ASP A 175 -5.33 0.21 12.87
CA ASP A 175 -4.17 -0.45 12.27
C ASP A 175 -4.39 -1.96 12.27
N SER A 176 -4.41 -2.56 11.09
CA SER A 176 -4.64 -3.99 10.92
C SER A 176 -3.60 -4.86 11.64
N TYR A 177 -2.41 -4.32 11.92
CA TYR A 177 -1.36 -5.03 12.63
C TYR A 177 -1.77 -5.46 14.05
N PHE A 178 -2.51 -4.60 14.76
CA PHE A 178 -2.97 -4.88 16.11
C PHE A 178 -4.30 -5.64 16.16
N GLU A 179 -5.13 -5.51 15.12
CA GLU A 179 -6.44 -6.14 15.06
C GLU A 179 -6.43 -7.52 14.41
N GLY A 180 -5.50 -7.75 13.49
CA GLY A 180 -5.35 -9.03 12.78
C GLY A 180 -4.55 -10.08 13.53
N ILE A 181 -4.43 -9.95 14.85
CA ILE A 181 -3.77 -10.96 15.68
C ILE A 181 -4.68 -12.18 15.76
N ASP A 182 -4.22 -13.28 15.19
CA ASP A 182 -4.80 -14.58 15.43
C ASP A 182 -4.62 -14.91 16.93
N LEU A 183 -5.69 -14.78 17.69
CA LEU A 183 -5.70 -15.05 19.13
C LEU A 183 -5.37 -16.51 19.47
N GLU A 184 -5.50 -17.43 18.51
CA GLU A 184 -5.11 -18.84 18.64
C GLU A 184 -3.60 -19.02 18.46
N ASN A 185 -2.93 -18.11 17.72
CA ASN A 185 -1.48 -18.13 17.47
C ASN A 185 -0.77 -16.90 18.05
N LYS A 186 -0.87 -16.69 19.35
CA LYS A 186 -0.10 -15.65 20.08
C LYS A 186 1.40 -15.64 19.78
N LYS A 187 1.97 -16.79 19.37
CA LYS A 187 3.37 -16.90 18.95
C LYS A 187 3.74 -16.01 17.77
N ASN A 188 2.79 -15.71 16.85
CA ASN A 188 3.08 -14.82 15.72
C ASN A 188 3.03 -13.33 16.07
N SER A 189 2.42 -12.95 17.19
CA SER A 189 2.37 -11.55 17.62
C SER A 189 3.57 -11.15 18.49
N GLU A 190 4.13 -12.09 19.24
CA GLU A 190 5.26 -11.85 20.17
C GLU A 190 6.63 -11.93 19.46
N ASN A 191 6.73 -12.65 18.33
CA ASN A 191 7.98 -12.81 17.55
C ASN A 191 8.06 -11.88 16.32
N ARG A 192 7.25 -10.84 16.26
CA ARG A 192 7.36 -9.82 15.21
C ARG A 192 8.39 -8.74 15.56
N GLU A 193 9.56 -9.13 16.04
CA GLU A 193 10.74 -8.29 15.93
C GLU A 193 11.06 -8.16 14.44
N LEU A 194 10.59 -7.07 13.87
CA LEU A 194 10.99 -6.70 12.52
C LEU A 194 12.43 -6.23 12.60
N GLU A 195 13.31 -6.86 11.82
CA GLU A 195 14.68 -6.38 11.62
C GLU A 195 14.71 -4.97 11.05
N THR A 196 13.61 -4.55 10.42
CA THR A 196 13.40 -3.22 9.86
C THR A 196 12.33 -2.45 10.62
N PRO A 197 12.44 -1.12 10.75
CA PRO A 197 11.41 -0.29 11.36
C PRO A 197 10.06 -0.48 10.65
N ARG A 198 8.98 -0.59 11.42
CA ARG A 198 7.62 -0.68 10.87
C ARG A 198 7.15 0.70 10.44
N ILE A 199 7.19 0.97 9.14
CA ILE A 199 6.75 2.22 8.51
C ILE A 199 5.73 1.99 7.39
N ASP A 200 5.51 0.74 7.02
CA ASP A 200 4.48 0.31 6.07
C ASP A 200 3.21 -0.09 6.81
N TYR A 201 2.07 0.43 6.38
CA TYR A 201 0.80 0.25 7.06
C TYR A 201 -0.33 -0.15 6.12
N VAL A 202 -1.26 -0.92 6.67
CA VAL A 202 -2.61 -1.12 6.13
C VAL A 202 -3.58 -0.80 7.26
N MET A 203 -4.38 0.23 7.07
CA MET A 203 -5.33 0.73 8.04
C MET A 203 -6.75 0.71 7.49
N ALA A 204 -7.74 0.63 8.37
CA ALA A 204 -9.14 0.69 8.02
C ALA A 204 -9.84 1.82 8.79
N LYS A 205 -10.70 2.59 8.11
CA LYS A 205 -11.46 3.69 8.72
C LYS A 205 -12.39 3.16 9.79
N LYS A 206 -12.34 3.73 10.99
CA LYS A 206 -13.25 3.37 12.08
C LYS A 206 -14.71 3.66 11.73
N GLY A 207 -15.61 2.87 12.28
CA GLY A 207 -17.05 3.04 12.04
C GLY A 207 -17.52 2.58 10.66
N THR A 208 -16.67 1.89 9.88
CA THR A 208 -17.06 1.20 8.66
C THR A 208 -17.13 -0.31 8.88
N ASP A 209 -17.81 -1.01 7.98
CA ASP A 209 -18.20 -2.41 8.17
C ASP A 209 -17.15 -3.39 7.63
N TYR A 210 -16.21 -3.76 8.47
CA TYR A 210 -15.16 -4.73 8.19
C TYR A 210 -14.73 -5.45 9.48
N LYS A 211 -14.04 -6.57 9.30
CA LYS A 211 -13.32 -7.28 10.36
C LYS A 211 -11.92 -7.66 9.85
N VAL A 212 -10.88 -7.37 10.62
CA VAL A 212 -9.54 -7.86 10.32
C VAL A 212 -9.45 -9.33 10.71
N LYS A 213 -9.18 -10.20 9.75
CA LYS A 213 -9.00 -11.64 9.98
C LYS A 213 -7.54 -11.99 10.28
N LYS A 214 -6.62 -11.37 9.53
CA LYS A 214 -5.19 -11.63 9.65
C LYS A 214 -4.38 -10.49 9.05
N SER A 215 -3.23 -10.21 9.62
CA SER A 215 -2.25 -9.32 9.01
C SER A 215 -0.83 -9.78 9.34
N PHE A 216 0.10 -9.59 8.40
CA PHE A 216 1.48 -10.04 8.57
C PHE A 216 2.40 -9.42 7.52
N TYR A 217 3.68 -9.29 7.85
CA TYR A 217 4.72 -9.05 6.86
C TYR A 217 5.02 -10.36 6.12
N ILE A 218 5.13 -10.26 4.81
CA ILE A 218 5.47 -11.42 3.97
C ILE A 218 6.99 -11.58 4.03
N ASN A 219 7.44 -12.55 4.84
CA ASN A 219 8.85 -12.89 5.02
C ASN A 219 8.96 -14.39 5.28
N ASP A 220 8.52 -15.20 4.33
CA ASP A 220 8.59 -16.65 4.42
C ASP A 220 9.87 -17.21 3.77
N ASP A 221 10.20 -18.46 4.11
CA ASP A 221 11.42 -19.15 3.66
C ASP A 221 11.42 -19.51 2.16
N SER A 222 10.40 -19.11 1.38
CA SER A 222 10.34 -19.45 -0.03
C SER A 222 11.38 -18.72 -0.88
N ARG A 223 11.94 -17.64 -0.35
CA ARG A 223 12.96 -16.80 -1.00
C ARG A 223 13.64 -15.85 -0.04
N ASP A 224 14.74 -15.28 -0.49
CA ASP A 224 15.40 -14.15 0.17
C ASP A 224 14.68 -12.84 -0.25
N TRP A 225 13.83 -12.31 0.63
CA TRP A 225 13.04 -11.11 0.39
C TRP A 225 13.89 -9.84 0.29
N THR A 226 15.10 -9.83 0.89
CA THR A 226 16.02 -8.69 0.83
C THR A 226 16.58 -8.46 -0.57
N LYS A 227 16.48 -9.46 -1.46
CA LYS A 227 16.85 -9.35 -2.88
C LYS A 227 15.74 -8.77 -3.76
N LEU A 228 14.58 -8.49 -3.21
CA LEU A 228 13.45 -7.93 -3.95
C LEU A 228 13.29 -6.44 -3.68
N SER A 229 13.37 -6.04 -2.43
CA SER A 229 13.27 -4.65 -1.96
C SER A 229 13.98 -4.51 -0.61
N ASP A 230 14.25 -3.29 -0.19
CA ASP A 230 14.66 -2.93 1.18
C ASP A 230 13.47 -2.87 2.16
N HIS A 231 12.24 -3.00 1.65
CA HIS A 231 11.03 -3.19 2.43
C HIS A 231 10.49 -4.62 2.27
N LEU A 232 9.73 -5.08 3.26
CA LEU A 232 8.92 -6.29 3.17
C LEU A 232 7.49 -5.94 2.76
N PRO A 233 6.82 -6.73 1.90
CA PRO A 233 5.40 -6.52 1.64
C PRO A 233 4.59 -6.74 2.92
N TYR A 234 3.63 -5.88 3.19
CA TYR A 234 2.72 -6.04 4.32
C TYR A 234 1.31 -6.35 3.83
N MET A 235 0.74 -7.43 4.31
CA MET A 235 -0.57 -7.94 3.91
C MET A 235 -1.56 -7.89 5.06
N ALA A 236 -2.78 -7.43 4.75
CA ALA A 236 -3.94 -7.58 5.62
C ALA A 236 -5.08 -8.27 4.89
N ILE A 237 -5.78 -9.17 5.59
CA ILE A 237 -6.96 -9.89 5.12
C ILE A 237 -8.15 -9.41 5.93
N PHE A 238 -9.11 -8.84 5.24
CA PHE A 238 -10.34 -8.34 5.83
C PHE A 238 -11.53 -9.24 5.46
N GLU A 239 -12.47 -9.34 6.36
CA GLU A 239 -13.82 -9.75 6.04
C GLU A 239 -14.64 -8.48 5.82
N VAL A 240 -15.29 -8.38 4.66
CA VAL A 240 -16.15 -7.26 4.23
C VAL A 240 -17.46 -7.85 3.70
N GLU A 241 -18.59 -7.21 4.01
CA GLU A 241 -19.90 -7.59 3.47
C GLU A 241 -20.13 -7.21 2.00
#